data_38fd47cc9e6377b5ace730313d3e0024
#
_entry.id   38fd47cc9e6377b5ace730313d3e0024
#
_cell.length_a   1.000
_cell.length_b   1.000
_cell.length_c   1.000
_cell.angle_alpha   90.00
_cell.angle_beta   90.00
_cell.angle_gamma   90.00
#
_symmetry.space_group_name_H-M   'P 1'
#
loop_
_entity.id
_entity.type
_entity.pdbx_description
1 polymer ?
#
loop_
_entity_poly.entity_id
_entity_poly.type
_entity_poly.pdbx_seq_one_letter_code
_entity_poly.pdbx_strand_id
1 'polypeptide(L)'
;NIYADQIEYFCRHIDRRDSVLVSLHTHNDRGTGVAATELGLMAGADRVEGCLFGNGERTGNVDLVTVALNLYTQGVDPQLDFSDIDAVRKVVEECNQLPVHPRHPYVGDLVHTAFSGSHQDAIRKGFTQQKPDALWEVPYLPIDPADIGRSYEAVIRVNSQSGKGGITFLLEQEYGISLPRRMQIEFSQVVQKETDRLGLEMTAQQIFALLESEYLQATAPYALKSHRLQEENGTSALDVEVLADGQAQHWRGIGKGPLEALVASLPVKLEIMDYHEHAIGAGSNAKAAAYIEVRLDGQRPLHGIGVDENITTASIRALFSALNRALRDSASQAA
;
A
#
# COMPACT_ATOMS: atom_id res chain seq x y z
N ASN A 1 35.86 -13.67 8.99
CA ASN A 1 36.60 -14.93 9.10
C ASN A 1 37.70 -14.89 10.17
N ILE A 2 38.75 -14.05 10.06
CA ILE A 2 39.88 -14.05 11.01
C ILE A 2 39.43 -13.95 12.48
N TYR A 3 38.44 -13.14 12.80
CA TYR A 3 37.91 -13.03 14.17
C TYR A 3 37.29 -14.39 14.64
N ALA A 4 36.48 -15.01 13.79
CA ALA A 4 35.90 -16.31 14.10
C ALA A 4 36.99 -17.41 14.21
N ASP A 5 37.99 -17.41 13.34
CA ASP A 5 39.11 -18.34 13.41
C ASP A 5 39.89 -18.20 14.75
N GLN A 6 40.04 -16.96 15.24
CA GLN A 6 40.69 -16.71 16.56
C GLN A 6 39.80 -17.22 17.71
N ILE A 7 38.49 -17.04 17.66
CA ILE A 7 37.56 -17.55 18.67
C ILE A 7 37.56 -19.09 18.65
N GLU A 8 37.50 -19.71 17.46
CA GLU A 8 37.57 -21.17 17.34
C GLU A 8 38.88 -21.70 17.90
N TYR A 9 40.02 -21.07 17.55
CA TYR A 9 41.31 -21.45 18.07
C TYR A 9 41.35 -21.35 19.60
N PHE A 10 40.85 -20.24 20.17
CA PHE A 10 40.77 -20.03 21.62
C PHE A 10 39.89 -21.12 22.29
N CYS A 11 38.69 -21.36 21.77
CA CYS A 11 37.76 -22.36 22.30
C CYS A 11 38.35 -23.79 22.27
N ARG A 12 39.15 -24.13 21.27
CA ARG A 12 39.80 -25.43 21.12
C ARG A 12 41.01 -25.63 22.01
N HIS A 13 41.64 -24.56 22.51
CA HIS A 13 42.92 -24.63 23.21
C HIS A 13 42.85 -24.17 24.67
N ILE A 14 41.77 -23.56 25.13
CA ILE A 14 41.61 -23.18 26.53
C ILE A 14 41.43 -24.41 27.41
N ASP A 15 42.20 -24.45 28.51
CA ASP A 15 42.08 -25.54 29.48
C ASP A 15 40.68 -25.57 30.10
N ARG A 16 40.17 -26.77 30.34
CA ARG A 16 38.83 -27.00 30.96
C ARG A 16 37.71 -26.23 30.25
N ARG A 17 37.67 -26.28 28.92
CA ARG A 17 36.67 -25.59 28.10
C ARG A 17 35.23 -25.76 28.64
N ASP A 18 34.86 -26.96 29.07
CA ASP A 18 33.53 -27.28 29.59
C ASP A 18 33.20 -26.62 30.93
N SER A 19 34.19 -26.02 31.60
CA SER A 19 34.02 -25.32 32.89
C SER A 19 34.08 -23.79 32.73
N VAL A 20 34.15 -23.28 31.49
CA VAL A 20 34.32 -21.86 31.18
C VAL A 20 33.30 -21.42 30.14
N LEU A 21 32.63 -20.32 30.40
CA LEU A 21 31.79 -19.65 29.38
C LEU A 21 32.63 -18.62 28.61
N VAL A 22 32.64 -18.76 27.30
CA VAL A 22 33.25 -17.78 26.40
C VAL A 22 32.17 -16.81 25.94
N SER A 23 32.27 -15.54 26.39
CA SER A 23 31.33 -14.49 26.05
C SER A 23 31.95 -13.50 25.08
N LEU A 24 31.22 -13.15 24.04
CA LEU A 24 31.67 -12.19 23.03
C LEU A 24 31.01 -10.83 23.25
N HIS A 25 31.83 -9.78 23.25
CA HIS A 25 31.39 -8.39 23.29
C HIS A 25 31.98 -7.66 22.08
N THR A 26 31.20 -7.58 21.00
CA THR A 26 31.66 -6.96 19.76
C THR A 26 31.14 -5.52 19.65
N HIS A 27 32.01 -4.64 19.10
CA HIS A 27 31.62 -3.29 18.68
C HIS A 27 31.34 -3.25 17.17
N ASN A 28 30.61 -2.22 16.73
CA ASN A 28 30.16 -2.10 15.35
C ASN A 28 30.95 -1.06 14.54
N ASP A 29 32.18 -0.76 14.91
CA ASP A 29 32.99 0.31 14.31
C ASP A 29 33.15 0.21 12.78
N ARG A 30 33.06 -0.99 12.21
CA ARG A 30 33.13 -1.24 10.77
C ARG A 30 31.79 -1.72 10.17
N GLY A 31 30.68 -1.65 10.93
CA GLY A 31 29.39 -2.17 10.48
C GLY A 31 29.32 -3.70 10.42
N THR A 32 30.23 -4.42 11.07
CA THR A 32 30.33 -5.89 11.03
C THR A 32 30.05 -6.57 12.37
N GLY A 33 29.51 -5.83 13.34
CA GLY A 33 29.27 -6.34 14.70
C GLY A 33 28.37 -7.57 14.71
N VAL A 34 27.24 -7.55 14.00
CA VAL A 34 26.30 -8.69 13.89
C VAL A 34 26.99 -9.90 13.26
N ALA A 35 27.59 -9.73 12.09
CA ALA A 35 28.25 -10.85 11.38
C ALA A 35 29.42 -11.44 12.19
N ALA A 36 30.22 -10.60 12.87
CA ALA A 36 31.30 -11.06 13.75
C ALA A 36 30.77 -11.90 14.91
N THR A 37 29.66 -11.48 15.50
CA THR A 37 29.02 -12.17 16.61
C THR A 37 28.44 -13.52 16.19
N GLU A 38 27.69 -13.57 15.08
CA GLU A 38 27.15 -14.84 14.54
C GLU A 38 28.25 -15.85 14.23
N LEU A 39 29.27 -15.40 13.50
CA LEU A 39 30.43 -16.26 13.18
C LEU A 39 31.19 -16.69 14.46
N GLY A 40 31.26 -15.84 15.48
CA GLY A 40 31.88 -16.18 16.76
C GLY A 40 31.08 -17.23 17.56
N LEU A 41 29.75 -17.19 17.52
CA LEU A 41 28.88 -18.23 18.07
C LEU A 41 29.11 -19.56 17.34
N MET A 42 29.15 -19.54 16.00
CA MET A 42 29.46 -20.72 15.19
C MET A 42 30.87 -21.27 15.47
N ALA A 43 31.79 -20.42 15.88
CA ALA A 43 33.18 -20.79 16.26
C ALA A 43 33.30 -21.36 17.68
N GLY A 44 32.22 -21.44 18.43
CA GLY A 44 32.16 -22.08 19.73
C GLY A 44 32.05 -21.15 20.94
N ALA A 45 31.70 -19.88 20.76
CA ALA A 45 31.35 -19.02 21.87
C ALA A 45 29.97 -19.44 22.47
N ASP A 46 29.82 -19.25 23.78
CA ASP A 46 28.63 -19.68 24.53
C ASP A 46 27.63 -18.53 24.75
N ARG A 47 28.10 -17.31 24.77
CA ARG A 47 27.30 -16.12 25.11
C ARG A 47 27.67 -14.91 24.28
N VAL A 48 26.71 -14.04 24.09
CA VAL A 48 26.89 -12.73 23.47
C VAL A 48 26.50 -11.61 24.42
N GLU A 49 27.24 -10.54 24.40
CA GLU A 49 26.96 -9.30 25.13
C GLU A 49 26.88 -8.15 24.13
N GLY A 50 25.84 -7.34 24.27
CA GLY A 50 25.62 -6.20 23.39
C GLY A 50 24.53 -5.29 23.96
N CYS A 51 23.96 -4.46 23.10
CA CYS A 51 22.86 -3.58 23.49
C CYS A 51 21.68 -3.73 22.53
N LEU A 52 20.47 -3.49 23.05
CA LEU A 52 19.29 -3.40 22.21
C LEU A 52 19.47 -2.27 21.20
N PHE A 53 19.19 -2.56 19.93
CA PHE A 53 19.36 -1.66 18.79
C PHE A 53 20.79 -1.13 18.59
N GLY A 54 21.78 -1.83 19.12
CA GLY A 54 23.18 -1.51 18.91
C GLY A 54 23.68 -0.25 19.61
N ASN A 55 22.96 0.26 20.61
CA ASN A 55 23.41 1.44 21.36
C ASN A 55 24.75 1.19 22.06
N GLY A 56 25.52 2.25 22.29
CA GLY A 56 26.82 2.18 22.94
C GLY A 56 27.80 3.25 22.45
N GLU A 57 29.03 3.16 22.87
CA GLU A 57 30.08 4.11 22.50
C GLU A 57 30.42 4.04 21.02
N ARG A 58 30.78 5.17 20.43
CA ARG A 58 31.18 5.36 19.02
C ARG A 58 30.05 4.95 18.06
N THR A 59 30.22 3.88 17.29
CA THR A 59 29.23 3.32 16.38
C THR A 59 28.29 2.31 17.08
N GLY A 60 28.46 2.13 18.39
CA GLY A 60 27.69 1.21 19.21
C GLY A 60 28.28 -0.20 19.32
N ASN A 61 27.61 -0.99 20.14
CA ASN A 61 27.88 -2.41 20.33
C ASN A 61 27.14 -3.25 19.27
N VAL A 62 27.32 -4.56 19.32
CA VAL A 62 26.46 -5.44 18.54
C VAL A 62 24.99 -5.23 18.93
N ASP A 63 24.15 -5.19 17.94
CA ASP A 63 22.70 -5.11 18.11
C ASP A 63 22.11 -6.48 18.48
N LEU A 64 21.72 -6.62 19.74
CA LEU A 64 21.16 -7.87 20.28
C LEU A 64 19.80 -8.20 19.64
N VAL A 65 19.00 -7.21 19.22
CA VAL A 65 17.72 -7.46 18.55
C VAL A 65 17.96 -8.14 17.21
N THR A 66 18.88 -7.60 16.41
CA THR A 66 19.21 -8.19 15.11
C THR A 66 19.82 -9.58 15.26
N VAL A 67 20.77 -9.78 16.18
CA VAL A 67 21.39 -11.10 16.40
C VAL A 67 20.36 -12.14 16.85
N ALA A 68 19.49 -11.78 17.81
CA ALA A 68 18.47 -12.69 18.33
C ALA A 68 17.46 -13.08 17.24
N LEU A 69 16.98 -12.12 16.44
CA LEU A 69 16.02 -12.42 15.39
C LEU A 69 16.66 -13.16 14.21
N ASN A 70 17.95 -12.93 13.93
CA ASN A 70 18.71 -13.75 12.98
C ASN A 70 18.80 -15.21 13.44
N LEU A 71 19.07 -15.47 14.73
CA LEU A 71 19.07 -16.82 15.30
C LEU A 71 17.67 -17.44 15.23
N TYR A 72 16.64 -16.70 15.62
CA TYR A 72 15.25 -17.15 15.56
C TYR A 72 14.84 -17.59 14.13
N THR A 73 15.17 -16.80 13.10
CA THR A 73 14.88 -17.14 11.70
C THR A 73 15.67 -18.34 11.18
N GLN A 74 16.73 -18.77 11.89
CA GLN A 74 17.48 -20.00 11.63
C GLN A 74 17.00 -21.19 12.48
N GLY A 75 15.93 -21.02 13.26
CA GLY A 75 15.37 -22.05 14.13
C GLY A 75 16.14 -22.22 15.45
N VAL A 76 16.94 -21.24 15.83
CA VAL A 76 17.66 -21.23 17.12
C VAL A 76 16.96 -20.27 18.08
N ASP A 77 16.45 -20.78 19.21
CA ASP A 77 15.82 -19.98 20.23
C ASP A 77 16.87 -19.06 20.91
N PRO A 78 16.76 -17.73 20.77
CA PRO A 78 17.68 -16.79 21.39
C PRO A 78 17.46 -16.62 22.90
N GLN A 79 16.42 -17.25 23.47
CA GLN A 79 15.98 -17.10 24.85
C GLN A 79 15.66 -15.65 25.24
N LEU A 80 15.19 -14.88 24.27
CA LEU A 80 14.73 -13.48 24.42
C LEU A 80 13.33 -13.36 23.82
N ASP A 81 12.48 -12.64 24.50
CA ASP A 81 11.11 -12.40 24.07
C ASP A 81 11.00 -11.05 23.33
N PHE A 82 10.73 -11.11 22.04
CA PHE A 82 10.47 -9.96 21.17
C PHE A 82 9.05 -10.01 20.55
N SER A 83 8.13 -10.75 21.17
CA SER A 83 6.74 -10.86 20.70
C SER A 83 5.96 -9.54 20.71
N ASP A 84 6.48 -8.49 21.38
CA ASP A 84 6.04 -7.10 21.27
C ASP A 84 7.26 -6.19 21.08
N ILE A 85 7.79 -6.20 19.88
CA ILE A 85 9.02 -5.45 19.57
C ILE A 85 8.83 -3.94 19.64
N ASP A 86 7.61 -3.44 19.43
CA ASP A 86 7.32 -2.01 19.50
C ASP A 86 7.33 -1.49 20.93
N ALA A 87 6.90 -2.30 21.92
CA ALA A 87 7.07 -1.97 23.33
C ALA A 87 8.55 -1.90 23.73
N VAL A 88 9.38 -2.85 23.27
CA VAL A 88 10.83 -2.84 23.50
C VAL A 88 11.47 -1.61 22.87
N ARG A 89 11.14 -1.30 21.60
CA ARG A 89 11.61 -0.12 20.90
C ARG A 89 11.30 1.16 21.66
N LYS A 90 10.05 1.34 22.06
CA LYS A 90 9.58 2.53 22.77
C LYS A 90 10.37 2.78 24.05
N VAL A 91 10.58 1.74 24.87
CA VAL A 91 11.37 1.85 26.11
C VAL A 91 12.81 2.27 25.82
N VAL A 92 13.44 1.68 24.81
CA VAL A 92 14.84 2.00 24.46
C VAL A 92 14.97 3.42 23.92
N GLU A 93 14.06 3.85 23.03
CA GLU A 93 14.04 5.22 22.51
C GLU A 93 13.83 6.26 23.63
N GLU A 94 12.94 5.96 24.58
CA GLU A 94 12.70 6.82 25.75
C GLU A 94 13.93 6.92 26.66
N CYS A 95 14.58 5.80 26.96
CA CYS A 95 15.77 5.78 27.83
C CYS A 95 17.00 6.42 27.19
N ASN A 96 17.23 6.18 25.91
CA ASN A 96 18.43 6.65 25.22
C ASN A 96 18.25 8.02 24.54
N GLN A 97 17.01 8.52 24.40
CA GLN A 97 16.67 9.74 23.68
C GLN A 97 17.17 9.74 22.21
N LEU A 98 17.27 8.54 21.63
CA LEU A 98 17.69 8.34 20.23
C LEU A 98 16.66 7.44 19.53
N PRO A 99 16.15 7.85 18.36
CA PRO A 99 15.21 7.02 17.61
C PRO A 99 15.92 5.82 16.98
N VAL A 100 15.22 4.69 16.90
CA VAL A 100 15.66 3.54 16.11
C VAL A 100 15.60 3.91 14.63
N HIS A 101 16.65 3.56 13.89
CA HIS A 101 16.74 3.92 12.47
C HIS A 101 15.56 3.33 11.68
N PRO A 102 14.89 4.11 10.80
CA PRO A 102 13.71 3.63 10.05
C PRO A 102 13.97 2.40 9.17
N ARG A 103 15.22 2.09 8.83
CA ARG A 103 15.65 0.89 8.10
C ARG A 103 16.38 -0.11 9.00
N HIS A 104 16.17 -0.06 10.30
CA HIS A 104 16.73 -1.05 11.22
C HIS A 104 16.16 -2.43 10.90
N PRO A 105 17.00 -3.49 10.77
CA PRO A 105 16.53 -4.84 10.48
C PRO A 105 15.40 -5.25 11.43
N TYR A 106 14.35 -5.87 10.91
CA TYR A 106 13.14 -6.33 11.60
C TYR A 106 12.25 -5.25 12.24
N VAL A 107 12.81 -4.12 12.72
CA VAL A 107 12.13 -3.19 13.64
C VAL A 107 11.86 -1.82 13.04
N GLY A 108 12.65 -1.37 12.08
CA GLY A 108 12.48 -0.06 11.45
C GLY A 108 11.11 0.09 10.76
N ASP A 109 10.58 1.30 10.70
CA ASP A 109 9.26 1.59 10.11
C ASP A 109 9.17 1.26 8.60
N LEU A 110 10.32 1.09 7.93
CA LEU A 110 10.40 0.81 6.50
C LEU A 110 10.71 -0.65 6.17
N VAL A 111 10.87 -1.53 7.15
CA VAL A 111 11.33 -2.91 6.90
C VAL A 111 10.28 -3.79 6.23
N HIS A 112 9.01 -3.46 6.38
CA HIS A 112 7.90 -4.14 5.73
C HIS A 112 7.38 -3.37 4.49
N THR A 113 8.07 -2.31 4.07
CA THR A 113 7.67 -1.46 2.95
C THR A 113 8.28 -1.95 1.65
N ALA A 114 7.44 -2.27 0.66
CA ALA A 114 7.87 -2.56 -0.69
C ALA A 114 7.33 -1.48 -1.65
N PHE A 115 8.22 -0.86 -2.44
CA PHE A 115 7.85 0.18 -3.41
C PHE A 115 7.59 -0.38 -4.82
N SER A 116 8.27 -1.46 -5.18
CA SER A 116 8.13 -2.10 -6.48
C SER A 116 6.84 -2.93 -6.54
N GLY A 117 6.02 -2.71 -7.56
CA GLY A 117 4.79 -3.50 -7.76
C GLY A 117 5.04 -5.00 -7.93
N SER A 118 6.21 -5.40 -8.47
CA SER A 118 6.60 -6.81 -8.57
C SER A 118 6.89 -7.43 -7.18
N HIS A 119 7.52 -6.68 -6.27
CA HIS A 119 7.76 -7.14 -4.90
C HIS A 119 6.44 -7.26 -4.12
N GLN A 120 5.57 -6.28 -4.24
CA GLN A 120 4.25 -6.30 -3.60
C GLN A 120 3.39 -7.48 -4.07
N ASP A 121 3.37 -7.75 -5.38
CA ASP A 121 2.66 -8.91 -5.93
C ASP A 121 3.26 -10.25 -5.45
N ALA A 122 4.58 -10.35 -5.35
CA ALA A 122 5.25 -11.53 -4.81
C ALA A 122 4.91 -11.76 -3.33
N ILE A 123 4.94 -10.71 -2.49
CA ILE A 123 4.57 -10.79 -1.08
C ILE A 123 3.10 -11.21 -0.93
N ARG A 124 2.17 -10.60 -1.67
CA ARG A 124 0.76 -10.97 -1.68
C ARG A 124 0.54 -12.44 -2.03
N LYS A 125 1.20 -12.92 -3.08
CA LYS A 125 1.14 -14.34 -3.48
C LYS A 125 1.72 -15.24 -2.39
N GLY A 126 2.83 -14.83 -1.76
CA GLY A 126 3.44 -15.53 -0.64
C GLY A 126 2.45 -15.71 0.50
N PHE A 127 1.82 -14.64 0.99
CA PHE A 127 0.79 -14.71 2.03
C PHE A 127 -0.39 -15.61 1.66
N THR A 128 -0.85 -15.54 0.41
CA THR A 128 -1.98 -16.40 -0.06
C THR A 128 -1.62 -17.90 -0.05
N GLN A 129 -0.34 -18.23 -0.23
CA GLN A 129 0.15 -19.62 -0.28
C GLN A 129 0.68 -20.12 1.08
N GLN A 130 1.01 -19.21 2.00
CA GLN A 130 1.49 -19.55 3.34
C GLN A 130 0.42 -20.35 4.08
N LYS A 131 0.80 -21.54 4.55
CA LYS A 131 -0.08 -22.40 5.35
C LYS A 131 0.17 -22.13 6.83
N PRO A 132 -0.88 -22.22 7.67
CA PRO A 132 -0.67 -22.27 9.12
C PRO A 132 0.31 -23.39 9.48
N ASP A 133 1.19 -23.15 10.44
CA ASP A 133 2.20 -24.10 10.97
C ASP A 133 3.26 -24.58 9.94
N ALA A 134 3.33 -24.02 8.74
CA ALA A 134 4.41 -24.27 7.79
C ALA A 134 5.60 -23.33 8.05
N LEU A 135 6.77 -23.73 7.54
CA LEU A 135 7.93 -22.82 7.51
C LEU A 135 7.55 -21.51 6.80
N TRP A 136 8.07 -20.39 7.32
CA TRP A 136 7.86 -19.09 6.72
C TRP A 136 8.59 -18.96 5.39
N GLU A 137 7.85 -18.73 4.31
CA GLU A 137 8.40 -18.67 2.94
C GLU A 137 7.91 -17.44 2.16
N VAL A 138 7.36 -16.43 2.85
CA VAL A 138 6.90 -15.21 2.16
C VAL A 138 8.10 -14.43 1.63
N PRO A 139 8.16 -14.18 0.31
CA PRO A 139 9.28 -13.47 -0.32
C PRO A 139 9.49 -12.07 0.29
N TYR A 140 10.75 -11.65 0.41
CA TYR A 140 11.18 -10.35 0.93
C TYR A 140 10.92 -10.10 2.42
N LEU A 141 10.22 -10.97 3.12
CA LEU A 141 9.98 -10.89 4.56
C LEU A 141 10.76 -12.00 5.26
N PRO A 142 11.86 -11.68 5.96
CA PRO A 142 12.72 -12.69 6.58
C PRO A 142 12.10 -13.33 7.83
N ILE A 143 11.01 -12.77 8.36
CA ILE A 143 10.28 -13.25 9.53
C ILE A 143 8.78 -13.01 9.32
N ASP A 144 7.94 -13.83 9.97
CA ASP A 144 6.52 -13.50 10.10
C ASP A 144 6.40 -12.26 11.01
N PRO A 145 5.81 -11.16 10.54
CA PRO A 145 5.57 -9.99 11.38
C PRO A 145 4.80 -10.30 12.66
N ALA A 146 3.91 -11.29 12.64
CA ALA A 146 3.16 -11.72 13.81
C ALA A 146 4.04 -12.25 14.94
N ASP A 147 5.18 -12.86 14.64
CA ASP A 147 6.13 -13.36 15.65
C ASP A 147 6.77 -12.25 16.51
N ILE A 148 6.76 -11.03 15.99
CA ILE A 148 7.30 -9.86 16.71
C ILE A 148 6.19 -8.85 17.10
N GLY A 149 4.93 -9.30 17.11
CA GLY A 149 3.76 -8.50 17.52
C GLY A 149 3.35 -7.44 16.49
N ARG A 150 3.79 -7.59 15.23
CA ARG A 150 3.42 -6.69 14.13
C ARG A 150 2.47 -7.37 13.16
N SER A 151 1.74 -6.58 12.41
CA SER A 151 1.03 -7.02 11.23
C SER A 151 1.79 -6.61 9.97
N TYR A 152 1.62 -7.36 8.89
CA TYR A 152 1.98 -6.86 7.57
C TYR A 152 0.91 -5.84 7.17
N GLU A 153 1.00 -4.68 7.75
CA GLU A 153 0.39 -3.50 7.16
C GLU A 153 1.36 -3.03 6.09
N ALA A 154 0.97 -3.27 4.85
CA ALA A 154 1.67 -2.65 3.75
C ALA A 154 1.54 -1.13 3.94
N VAL A 155 2.47 -0.51 4.65
CA VAL A 155 2.67 0.93 4.54
C VAL A 155 3.19 1.14 3.12
N ILE A 156 2.27 1.03 2.16
CA ILE A 156 2.54 1.24 0.76
C ILE A 156 2.73 2.75 0.62
N ARG A 157 3.99 3.17 0.66
CA ARG A 157 4.36 4.51 0.26
C ARG A 157 4.56 4.50 -1.24
N VAL A 158 3.75 5.25 -1.93
CA VAL A 158 3.85 5.42 -3.37
C VAL A 158 4.74 6.63 -3.65
N ASN A 159 5.85 6.38 -4.34
CA ASN A 159 6.71 7.43 -4.88
C ASN A 159 6.64 7.43 -6.42
N SER A 160 7.36 8.34 -7.06
CA SER A 160 7.42 8.46 -8.52
C SER A 160 7.93 7.19 -9.23
N GLN A 161 8.57 6.25 -8.51
CA GLN A 161 9.03 4.96 -9.04
C GLN A 161 8.06 3.81 -8.76
N SER A 162 7.04 4.05 -7.93
CA SER A 162 6.00 3.07 -7.62
C SER A 162 5.07 2.95 -8.83
N GLY A 163 5.17 1.87 -9.57
CA GLY A 163 4.32 1.63 -10.73
C GLY A 163 2.83 1.47 -10.35
N LYS A 164 1.98 1.44 -11.38
CA LYS A 164 0.51 1.27 -11.27
C LYS A 164 0.06 0.13 -10.33
N GLY A 165 0.86 -0.93 -10.19
CA GLY A 165 0.54 -2.08 -9.34
C GLY A 165 0.45 -1.74 -7.84
N GLY A 166 1.34 -0.87 -7.35
CA GLY A 166 1.33 -0.45 -5.94
C GLY A 166 0.11 0.40 -5.58
N ILE A 167 -0.23 1.36 -6.44
CA ILE A 167 -1.40 2.22 -6.28
C ILE A 167 -2.69 1.39 -6.27
N THR A 168 -2.82 0.46 -7.21
CA THR A 168 -4.01 -0.40 -7.33
C THR A 168 -4.18 -1.30 -6.12
N PHE A 169 -3.10 -1.97 -5.71
CA PHE A 169 -3.13 -2.84 -4.53
C PHE A 169 -3.56 -2.09 -3.26
N LEU A 170 -3.03 -0.89 -3.06
CA LEU A 170 -3.37 -0.04 -1.92
C LEU A 170 -4.86 0.34 -1.90
N LEU A 171 -5.40 0.79 -3.04
CA LEU A 171 -6.81 1.17 -3.14
C LEU A 171 -7.73 -0.05 -2.93
N GLU A 172 -7.34 -1.22 -3.42
CA GLU A 172 -8.10 -2.46 -3.26
C GLU A 172 -8.11 -2.94 -1.81
N GLN A 173 -6.94 -2.96 -1.15
CA GLN A 173 -6.81 -3.49 0.22
C GLN A 173 -7.40 -2.55 1.28
N GLU A 174 -7.15 -1.25 1.19
CA GLU A 174 -7.57 -0.32 2.25
C GLU A 174 -8.95 0.29 2.02
N TYR A 175 -9.35 0.45 0.76
CA TYR A 175 -10.61 1.13 0.41
C TYR A 175 -11.59 0.25 -0.36
N GLY A 176 -11.21 -0.99 -0.71
CA GLY A 176 -12.06 -1.90 -1.47
C GLY A 176 -12.33 -1.44 -2.91
N ILE A 177 -11.46 -0.56 -3.45
CA ILE A 177 -11.62 0.03 -4.79
C ILE A 177 -10.75 -0.72 -5.80
N SER A 178 -11.38 -1.48 -6.69
CA SER A 178 -10.71 -2.25 -7.74
C SER A 178 -10.83 -1.53 -9.08
N LEU A 179 -9.82 -0.76 -9.44
CA LEU A 179 -9.80 0.03 -10.68
C LEU A 179 -9.67 -0.85 -11.92
N PRO A 180 -10.45 -0.61 -13.00
CA PRO A 180 -10.25 -1.24 -14.30
C PRO A 180 -8.85 -0.98 -14.85
N ARG A 181 -8.30 -1.92 -15.62
CA ARG A 181 -6.89 -1.89 -16.07
C ARG A 181 -6.48 -0.59 -16.77
N ARG A 182 -7.36 -0.03 -17.62
CA ARG A 182 -7.07 1.23 -18.34
C ARG A 182 -7.07 2.41 -17.38
N MET A 183 -7.99 2.41 -16.43
CA MET A 183 -8.08 3.42 -15.39
C MET A 183 -6.89 3.38 -14.43
N GLN A 184 -6.34 2.19 -14.12
CA GLN A 184 -5.09 2.06 -13.35
C GLN A 184 -3.95 2.82 -14.00
N ILE A 185 -3.85 2.78 -15.34
CA ILE A 185 -2.84 3.52 -16.10
C ILE A 185 -3.09 5.02 -16.01
N GLU A 186 -4.33 5.44 -16.20
CA GLU A 186 -4.73 6.85 -16.11
C GLU A 186 -4.46 7.43 -14.72
N PHE A 187 -4.94 6.75 -13.67
CA PHE A 187 -4.76 7.22 -12.31
C PHE A 187 -3.29 7.20 -11.86
N SER A 188 -2.50 6.23 -12.32
CA SER A 188 -1.05 6.24 -12.02
C SER A 188 -0.34 7.47 -12.56
N GLN A 189 -0.77 8.02 -13.70
CA GLN A 189 -0.24 9.28 -14.24
C GLN A 189 -0.65 10.49 -13.39
N VAL A 190 -1.87 10.48 -12.83
CA VAL A 190 -2.34 11.53 -11.90
C VAL A 190 -1.50 11.52 -10.63
N VAL A 191 -1.28 10.32 -10.03
CA VAL A 191 -0.44 10.16 -8.84
C VAL A 191 1.01 10.55 -9.13
N GLN A 192 1.57 10.12 -10.28
CA GLN A 192 2.92 10.48 -10.71
C GLN A 192 3.10 12.00 -10.77
N LYS A 193 2.19 12.70 -11.44
CA LYS A 193 2.24 14.16 -11.56
C LYS A 193 2.21 14.85 -10.20
N GLU A 194 1.42 14.34 -9.26
CA GLU A 194 1.32 14.90 -7.92
C GLU A 194 2.56 14.60 -7.06
N THR A 195 3.10 13.39 -7.12
CA THR A 195 4.36 13.04 -6.43
C THR A 195 5.55 13.82 -6.96
N ASP A 196 5.62 14.03 -8.28
CA ASP A 196 6.67 14.87 -8.91
C ASP A 196 6.55 16.33 -8.45
N ARG A 197 5.32 16.85 -8.33
CA ARG A 197 5.05 18.21 -7.85
C ARG A 197 5.44 18.40 -6.38
N LEU A 198 5.16 17.40 -5.53
CA LEU A 198 5.43 17.47 -4.09
C LEU A 198 6.89 17.15 -3.76
N GLY A 199 7.57 16.36 -4.60
CA GLY A 199 8.90 15.82 -4.32
C GLY A 199 8.95 14.84 -3.13
N LEU A 200 7.80 14.30 -2.72
CA LEU A 200 7.60 13.44 -1.55
C LEU A 200 6.79 12.20 -1.92
N GLU A 201 6.95 11.17 -1.10
CA GLU A 201 6.11 9.97 -1.14
C GLU A 201 4.70 10.28 -0.65
N MET A 202 3.70 9.63 -1.26
CA MET A 202 2.30 9.76 -0.84
C MET A 202 1.87 8.56 0.00
N THR A 203 1.16 8.83 1.08
CA THR A 203 0.50 7.81 1.91
C THR A 203 -0.77 7.29 1.24
N ALA A 204 -1.30 6.13 1.71
CA ALA A 204 -2.57 5.59 1.26
C ALA A 204 -3.71 6.61 1.32
N GLN A 205 -3.81 7.32 2.44
CA GLN A 205 -4.83 8.35 2.64
C GLN A 205 -4.69 9.51 1.63
N GLN A 206 -3.48 9.95 1.31
CA GLN A 206 -3.25 11.00 0.32
C GLN A 206 -3.60 10.54 -1.09
N ILE A 207 -3.30 9.28 -1.44
CA ILE A 207 -3.66 8.69 -2.74
C ILE A 207 -5.17 8.57 -2.87
N PHE A 208 -5.86 8.11 -1.81
CA PHE A 208 -7.32 8.05 -1.80
C PHE A 208 -7.94 9.44 -1.91
N ALA A 209 -7.45 10.43 -1.15
CA ALA A 209 -7.90 11.82 -1.26
C ALA A 209 -7.70 12.40 -2.68
N LEU A 210 -6.59 12.02 -3.35
CA LEU A 210 -6.35 12.41 -4.74
C LEU A 210 -7.36 11.73 -5.69
N LEU A 211 -7.68 10.46 -5.47
CA LEU A 211 -8.73 9.77 -6.22
C LEU A 211 -10.10 10.41 -6.00
N GLU A 212 -10.44 10.75 -4.76
CA GLU A 212 -11.69 11.44 -4.45
C GLU A 212 -11.78 12.79 -5.16
N SER A 213 -10.76 13.61 -5.05
CA SER A 213 -10.74 14.96 -5.64
C SER A 213 -10.79 14.92 -7.17
N GLU A 214 -10.07 13.98 -7.79
CA GLU A 214 -9.98 13.89 -9.25
C GLU A 214 -11.21 13.25 -9.90
N TYR A 215 -11.84 12.25 -9.24
CA TYR A 215 -12.92 11.46 -9.83
C TYR A 215 -14.26 11.59 -9.10
N LEU A 216 -14.32 11.41 -7.78
CA LEU A 216 -15.58 11.38 -7.04
C LEU A 216 -16.18 12.78 -6.83
N GLN A 217 -15.32 13.79 -6.72
CA GLN A 217 -15.71 15.19 -6.52
C GLN A 217 -15.70 16.00 -7.83
N ALA A 218 -15.59 15.35 -8.98
CA ALA A 218 -15.67 16.00 -10.29
C ALA A 218 -17.13 16.39 -10.63
N THR A 219 -17.67 17.40 -9.94
CA THR A 219 -19.09 17.82 -9.99
C THR A 219 -19.31 19.12 -10.78
N ALA A 220 -18.32 19.66 -11.46
CA ALA A 220 -18.44 20.85 -12.29
C ALA A 220 -18.00 20.54 -13.74
N PRO A 221 -18.68 21.06 -14.78
CA PRO A 221 -19.81 22.00 -14.69
C PRO A 221 -21.17 21.38 -14.34
N TYR A 222 -21.30 20.02 -14.32
CA TYR A 222 -22.55 19.33 -14.11
C TYR A 222 -22.57 18.52 -12.81
N ALA A 223 -23.50 18.84 -11.90
CA ALA A 223 -23.72 18.07 -10.67
C ALA A 223 -25.12 17.42 -10.67
N LEU A 224 -25.15 16.11 -10.48
CA LEU A 224 -26.41 15.36 -10.32
C LEU A 224 -27.09 15.77 -9.01
N LYS A 225 -28.36 16.18 -9.08
CA LYS A 225 -29.22 16.42 -7.91
C LYS A 225 -30.14 15.25 -7.62
N SER A 226 -30.91 14.84 -8.61
CA SER A 226 -31.84 13.72 -8.50
C SER A 226 -32.05 13.06 -9.85
N HIS A 227 -32.56 11.83 -9.83
CA HIS A 227 -32.97 11.14 -11.04
C HIS A 227 -34.23 10.30 -10.80
N ARG A 228 -34.98 10.08 -11.86
CA ARG A 228 -36.13 9.16 -11.89
C ARG A 228 -35.98 8.29 -13.12
N LEU A 229 -35.95 6.98 -12.90
CA LEU A 229 -35.95 5.97 -13.96
C LEU A 229 -37.33 5.33 -14.06
N GLN A 230 -37.86 5.23 -15.29
CA GLN A 230 -39.05 4.52 -15.62
C GLN A 230 -38.74 3.48 -16.70
N GLU A 231 -39.09 2.23 -16.45
CA GLU A 231 -38.80 1.14 -17.38
C GLU A 231 -40.15 0.54 -17.85
N GLU A 232 -40.32 0.54 -19.16
CA GLU A 232 -41.51 -0.02 -19.78
C GLU A 232 -41.15 -0.70 -21.11
N ASN A 233 -41.60 -1.94 -21.30
CA ASN A 233 -41.42 -2.71 -22.54
C ASN A 233 -39.99 -2.77 -23.08
N GLY A 234 -38.97 -2.87 -22.16
CA GLY A 234 -37.56 -2.91 -22.52
C GLY A 234 -36.97 -1.57 -22.94
N THR A 235 -37.68 -0.50 -22.66
CA THR A 235 -37.21 0.88 -22.86
C THR A 235 -37.13 1.59 -21.52
N SER A 236 -36.03 2.29 -21.30
CA SER A 236 -35.77 3.11 -20.10
C SER A 236 -35.93 4.59 -20.45
N ALA A 237 -36.81 5.27 -19.74
CA ALA A 237 -36.93 6.73 -19.73
C ALA A 237 -36.27 7.27 -18.44
N LEU A 238 -35.29 8.13 -18.59
CA LEU A 238 -34.55 8.71 -17.48
C LEU A 238 -34.78 10.23 -17.45
N ASP A 239 -35.33 10.70 -16.36
CA ASP A 239 -35.38 12.14 -16.03
C ASP A 239 -34.31 12.44 -15.00
N VAL A 240 -33.43 13.44 -15.24
CA VAL A 240 -32.40 13.88 -14.35
C VAL A 240 -32.51 15.37 -14.05
N GLU A 241 -32.39 15.72 -12.79
CA GLU A 241 -32.21 17.09 -12.34
C GLU A 241 -30.71 17.35 -12.11
N VAL A 242 -30.15 18.32 -12.81
CA VAL A 242 -28.73 18.62 -12.86
C VAL A 242 -28.52 20.09 -12.50
N LEU A 243 -27.48 20.39 -11.72
CA LEU A 243 -26.94 21.74 -11.64
C LEU A 243 -25.92 21.91 -12.76
N ALA A 244 -26.19 22.77 -13.71
CA ALA A 244 -25.27 23.19 -14.77
C ALA A 244 -24.77 24.59 -14.44
N ASP A 245 -23.48 24.73 -14.11
CA ASP A 245 -22.88 26.01 -13.65
C ASP A 245 -23.69 26.69 -12.52
N GLY A 246 -24.22 25.89 -11.60
CA GLY A 246 -25.02 26.36 -10.46
C GLY A 246 -26.50 26.59 -10.75
N GLN A 247 -26.95 26.44 -12.01
CA GLN A 247 -28.35 26.57 -12.37
C GLN A 247 -29.02 25.20 -12.53
N ALA A 248 -30.22 25.03 -11.98
CA ALA A 248 -30.98 23.79 -12.11
C ALA A 248 -31.51 23.61 -13.53
N GLN A 249 -31.25 22.46 -14.11
CA GLN A 249 -31.74 22.02 -15.41
C GLN A 249 -32.38 20.66 -15.31
N HIS A 250 -33.36 20.38 -16.16
CA HIS A 250 -34.01 19.09 -16.30
C HIS A 250 -33.65 18.48 -17.66
N TRP A 251 -33.07 17.32 -17.65
CA TRP A 251 -32.77 16.57 -18.86
C TRP A 251 -33.58 15.28 -18.87
N ARG A 252 -34.07 14.92 -20.06
CA ARG A 252 -34.81 13.67 -20.25
C ARG A 252 -34.29 12.95 -21.47
N GLY A 253 -34.03 11.65 -21.29
CA GLY A 253 -33.60 10.78 -22.38
C GLY A 253 -34.30 9.45 -22.36
N ILE A 254 -34.28 8.79 -23.50
CA ILE A 254 -34.88 7.47 -23.70
C ILE A 254 -33.81 6.56 -24.32
N GLY A 255 -33.68 5.34 -23.82
CA GLY A 255 -32.73 4.34 -24.30
C GLY A 255 -33.10 2.93 -23.92
N LYS A 256 -32.32 1.93 -24.29
CA LYS A 256 -32.50 0.53 -23.90
C LYS A 256 -32.14 0.24 -22.45
N GLY A 257 -31.43 1.19 -21.82
CA GLY A 257 -31.02 1.13 -20.44
C GLY A 257 -30.71 2.52 -19.87
N PRO A 258 -30.48 2.64 -18.54
CA PRO A 258 -30.31 3.92 -17.87
C PRO A 258 -29.16 4.78 -18.43
N LEU A 259 -28.03 4.16 -18.76
CA LEU A 259 -26.85 4.87 -19.30
C LEU A 259 -27.08 5.36 -20.73
N GLU A 260 -27.73 4.56 -21.59
CA GLU A 260 -28.09 4.99 -22.94
C GLU A 260 -29.11 6.15 -22.91
N ALA A 261 -30.10 6.05 -22.01
CA ALA A 261 -31.06 7.12 -21.78
C ALA A 261 -30.38 8.42 -21.29
N LEU A 262 -29.41 8.29 -20.37
CA LEU A 262 -28.63 9.44 -19.89
C LEU A 262 -27.83 10.08 -21.03
N VAL A 263 -27.08 9.29 -21.79
CA VAL A 263 -26.28 9.80 -22.94
C VAL A 263 -27.16 10.53 -23.95
N ALA A 264 -28.37 9.98 -24.23
CA ALA A 264 -29.33 10.61 -25.14
C ALA A 264 -29.87 11.96 -24.62
N SER A 265 -29.79 12.22 -23.31
CA SER A 265 -30.22 13.48 -22.68
C SER A 265 -29.16 14.57 -22.62
N LEU A 266 -27.88 14.21 -22.85
CA LEU A 266 -26.75 15.13 -22.68
C LEU A 266 -26.74 16.24 -23.74
N PRO A 267 -26.32 17.46 -23.40
CA PRO A 267 -26.18 18.57 -24.32
C PRO A 267 -24.94 18.45 -25.22
N VAL A 268 -24.14 17.40 -25.08
CA VAL A 268 -22.87 17.15 -25.78
C VAL A 268 -22.84 15.74 -26.34
N LYS A 269 -22.07 15.52 -27.40
CA LYS A 269 -21.91 14.19 -27.99
C LYS A 269 -20.85 13.40 -27.23
N LEU A 270 -21.32 12.38 -26.51
CA LEU A 270 -20.51 11.52 -25.66
C LEU A 270 -20.70 10.05 -26.07
N GLU A 271 -19.61 9.30 -26.10
CA GLU A 271 -19.60 7.87 -26.37
C GLU A 271 -19.08 7.12 -25.14
N ILE A 272 -19.81 6.10 -24.66
CA ILE A 272 -19.34 5.20 -23.61
C ILE A 272 -18.45 4.13 -24.28
N MET A 273 -17.21 4.04 -23.86
CA MET A 273 -16.21 3.11 -24.37
C MET A 273 -16.12 1.82 -23.56
N ASP A 274 -16.29 1.92 -22.24
CA ASP A 274 -16.18 0.79 -21.31
C ASP A 274 -16.97 1.05 -20.04
N TYR A 275 -17.41 -0.03 -19.38
CA TYR A 275 -18.18 0.00 -18.15
C TYR A 275 -17.79 -1.17 -17.25
N HIS A 276 -17.50 -0.89 -15.99
CA HIS A 276 -17.23 -1.86 -14.93
C HIS A 276 -17.94 -1.48 -13.65
N GLU A 277 -18.27 -2.47 -12.85
CA GLU A 277 -18.84 -2.28 -11.51
C GLU A 277 -18.41 -3.38 -10.55
N HIS A 278 -18.39 -3.07 -9.27
CA HIS A 278 -18.24 -4.05 -8.19
C HIS A 278 -18.82 -3.51 -6.88
N ALA A 279 -18.99 -4.41 -5.90
CA ALA A 279 -19.44 -4.05 -4.56
C ALA A 279 -18.25 -3.67 -3.68
N ILE A 280 -18.36 -2.57 -2.94
CA ILE A 280 -17.44 -2.17 -1.86
C ILE A 280 -18.07 -2.59 -0.53
N GLY A 281 -17.38 -3.46 0.22
CA GLY A 281 -17.89 -4.03 1.45
C GLY A 281 -18.72 -5.29 1.23
N ALA A 282 -19.37 -5.78 2.30
CA ALA A 282 -20.15 -7.01 2.29
C ALA A 282 -21.51 -6.81 2.98
N GLY A 283 -22.50 -7.63 2.59
CA GLY A 283 -23.85 -7.61 3.17
C GLY A 283 -24.74 -6.51 2.61
N SER A 284 -25.84 -6.21 3.32
CA SER A 284 -26.89 -5.28 2.87
C SER A 284 -26.46 -3.81 2.81
N ASN A 285 -25.34 -3.47 3.43
CA ASN A 285 -24.80 -2.11 3.48
C ASN A 285 -23.63 -1.91 2.48
N ALA A 286 -23.41 -2.87 1.58
CA ALA A 286 -22.40 -2.74 0.52
C ALA A 286 -22.78 -1.58 -0.41
N LYS A 287 -21.79 -0.77 -0.78
CA LYS A 287 -21.94 0.26 -1.81
C LYS A 287 -21.53 -0.31 -3.16
N ALA A 288 -22.15 0.18 -4.22
CA ALA A 288 -21.71 -0.09 -5.58
C ALA A 288 -20.69 0.97 -6.02
N ALA A 289 -19.58 0.51 -6.60
CA ALA A 289 -18.64 1.35 -7.34
C ALA A 289 -18.82 1.09 -8.83
N ALA A 290 -19.07 2.15 -9.60
CA ALA A 290 -19.17 2.11 -11.05
C ALA A 290 -18.03 2.91 -11.69
N TYR A 291 -17.48 2.41 -12.78
CA TYR A 291 -16.38 2.99 -13.56
C TYR A 291 -16.81 3.10 -15.01
N ILE A 292 -16.73 4.27 -15.58
CA ILE A 292 -17.16 4.49 -16.97
C ILE A 292 -16.01 5.19 -17.72
N GLU A 293 -15.60 4.61 -18.85
CA GLU A 293 -14.70 5.24 -19.80
C GLU A 293 -15.54 5.93 -20.88
N VAL A 294 -15.34 7.22 -21.08
CA VAL A 294 -16.05 7.99 -22.10
C VAL A 294 -15.11 8.67 -23.08
N ARG A 295 -15.61 8.91 -24.28
CA ARG A 295 -14.97 9.75 -25.31
C ARG A 295 -15.89 10.92 -25.64
N LEU A 296 -15.39 12.15 -25.47
CA LEU A 296 -16.08 13.38 -25.81
C LEU A 296 -15.57 13.87 -27.17
N ASP A 297 -16.47 14.05 -28.16
CA ASP A 297 -16.16 14.63 -29.49
C ASP A 297 -14.86 14.11 -30.14
N GLY A 298 -14.59 12.79 -30.03
CA GLY A 298 -13.43 12.17 -30.63
C GLY A 298 -12.09 12.39 -29.91
N GLN A 299 -12.11 13.03 -28.74
CA GLN A 299 -10.92 13.26 -27.88
C GLN A 299 -10.40 11.96 -27.24
N ARG A 300 -9.31 12.05 -26.47
CA ARG A 300 -8.82 10.90 -25.71
C ARG A 300 -9.87 10.42 -24.72
N PRO A 301 -10.00 9.10 -24.55
CA PRO A 301 -10.91 8.57 -23.55
C PRO A 301 -10.48 8.95 -22.12
N LEU A 302 -11.46 9.21 -21.25
CA LEU A 302 -11.26 9.48 -19.82
C LEU A 302 -12.24 8.69 -18.99
N HIS A 303 -11.82 8.33 -17.77
CA HIS A 303 -12.66 7.58 -16.84
C HIS A 303 -13.35 8.51 -15.83
N GLY A 304 -14.49 8.04 -15.33
CA GLY A 304 -15.17 8.57 -14.16
C GLY A 304 -15.51 7.45 -13.19
N ILE A 305 -15.65 7.81 -11.92
CA ILE A 305 -16.06 6.92 -10.84
C ILE A 305 -17.32 7.47 -10.18
N GLY A 306 -18.24 6.57 -9.86
CA GLY A 306 -19.40 6.87 -9.00
C GLY A 306 -19.54 5.79 -7.92
N VAL A 307 -19.85 6.21 -6.71
CA VAL A 307 -20.09 5.33 -5.57
C VAL A 307 -21.42 5.68 -4.94
N ASP A 308 -22.29 4.70 -4.79
CA ASP A 308 -23.60 4.86 -4.15
C ASP A 308 -24.11 3.50 -3.63
N GLU A 309 -25.11 3.49 -2.75
CA GLU A 309 -25.82 2.28 -2.35
C GLU A 309 -26.66 1.70 -3.49
N ASN A 310 -27.10 2.55 -4.41
CA ASN A 310 -27.84 2.17 -5.61
C ASN A 310 -26.92 2.17 -6.82
N ILE A 311 -26.81 1.03 -7.51
CA ILE A 311 -25.92 0.85 -8.68
C ILE A 311 -26.26 1.78 -9.84
N THR A 312 -27.53 2.08 -10.07
CA THR A 312 -27.93 3.02 -11.11
C THR A 312 -27.47 4.43 -10.80
N THR A 313 -27.60 4.85 -9.54
CA THR A 313 -27.07 6.15 -9.07
C THR A 313 -25.56 6.20 -9.18
N ALA A 314 -24.86 5.13 -8.78
CA ALA A 314 -23.40 5.02 -8.93
C ALA A 314 -22.98 5.17 -10.40
N SER A 315 -23.65 4.49 -11.31
CA SER A 315 -23.38 4.56 -12.75
C SER A 315 -23.64 5.95 -13.34
N ILE A 316 -24.74 6.60 -12.95
CA ILE A 316 -25.04 7.97 -13.36
C ILE A 316 -23.96 8.95 -12.86
N ARG A 317 -23.54 8.82 -11.59
CA ARG A 317 -22.44 9.62 -11.02
C ARG A 317 -21.11 9.38 -11.74
N ALA A 318 -20.81 8.13 -12.09
CA ALA A 318 -19.60 7.79 -12.83
C ALA A 318 -19.58 8.47 -14.21
N LEU A 319 -20.71 8.51 -14.90
CA LEU A 319 -20.82 9.17 -16.19
C LEU A 319 -20.69 10.69 -16.07
N PHE A 320 -21.29 11.32 -15.06
CA PHE A 320 -21.11 12.75 -14.82
C PHE A 320 -19.66 13.08 -14.45
N SER A 321 -19.01 12.24 -13.62
CA SER A 321 -17.59 12.37 -13.30
C SER A 321 -16.72 12.35 -14.57
N ALA A 322 -16.92 11.35 -15.43
CA ALA A 322 -16.18 11.22 -16.69
C ALA A 322 -16.42 12.42 -17.64
N LEU A 323 -17.68 12.84 -17.79
CA LEU A 323 -18.06 13.99 -18.60
C LEU A 323 -17.40 15.28 -18.11
N ASN A 324 -17.49 15.57 -16.82
CA ASN A 324 -16.90 16.79 -16.23
C ASN A 324 -15.39 16.82 -16.39
N ARG A 325 -14.73 15.68 -16.20
CA ARG A 325 -13.28 15.56 -16.43
C ARG A 325 -12.92 15.76 -17.91
N ALA A 326 -13.69 15.22 -18.83
CA ALA A 326 -13.46 15.42 -20.25
C ALA A 326 -13.64 16.87 -20.68
N LEU A 327 -14.64 17.56 -20.14
CA LEU A 327 -14.85 19.01 -20.40
C LEU A 327 -13.73 19.87 -19.81
N ARG A 328 -13.26 19.56 -18.61
CA ARG A 328 -12.11 20.24 -17.97
C ARG A 328 -10.81 20.04 -18.79
N ASP A 329 -10.57 18.83 -19.28
CA ASP A 329 -9.38 18.52 -20.11
C ASP A 329 -9.43 19.31 -21.43
N SER A 330 -10.60 19.39 -22.08
CA SER A 330 -10.82 20.16 -23.30
C SER A 330 -10.56 21.66 -23.10
N ALA A 331 -11.05 22.22 -22.02
CA ALA A 331 -10.83 23.63 -21.70
C ALA A 331 -9.35 23.94 -21.44
N SER A 332 -8.62 23.00 -20.80
CA SER A 332 -7.18 23.14 -20.54
C SER A 332 -6.30 23.01 -21.78
N GLN A 333 -6.77 22.31 -22.84
CA GLN A 333 -6.05 22.20 -24.10
C GLN A 333 -6.31 23.40 -25.06
N ALA A 334 -7.40 24.12 -24.83
CA ALA A 334 -7.79 25.29 -25.62
C ALA A 334 -7.21 26.61 -25.07
N ALA A 335 -6.68 26.61 -23.85
CA ALA A 335 -6.03 27.75 -23.18
C ALA A 335 -4.52 27.74 -23.35
#